data_9b687d7752abbca4d57ed39c5d753f72
#
_entry.id   9b687d7752abbca4d57ed39c5d753f72
#
_cell.length_a   1.000
_cell.length_b   1.000
_cell.length_c   1.000
_cell.angle_alpha   90.00
_cell.angle_beta   90.00
_cell.angle_gamma   90.00
#
_symmetry.space_group_name_H-M   'P 1'
#
loop_
_entity.id
_entity.type
_entity.pdbx_description
1 polymer ?
#
loop_
_entity_poly.entity_id
_entity_poly.type
_entity_poly.pdbx_seq_one_letter_code
_entity_poly.pdbx_strand_id
1 'polypeptide(L)' 'MKVYDYRIVENLNLKTLKPYFYIQYYHFIEKEYHLYSNDKFQTLEEAQEAIRLIRKYKKPVYHYVEDLK' A
#
# COMPACT_ATOMS: atom_id res chain seq x y z
N MET A 1 -17.77 10.14 -0.24
CA MET A 1 -16.72 9.33 0.28
C MET A 1 -15.47 9.42 -0.51
N LYS A 2 -14.40 9.55 0.15
CA LYS A 2 -13.15 9.76 -0.51
C LYS A 2 -12.50 8.47 -0.87
N VAL A 3 -11.98 8.40 -2.05
CA VAL A 3 -11.27 7.23 -2.51
C VAL A 3 -9.81 7.60 -2.63
N TYR A 4 -8.95 6.86 -1.98
CA TYR A 4 -7.54 7.12 -2.08
C TYR A 4 -7.00 6.61 -3.40
N ASP A 5 -6.05 7.33 -3.94
CA ASP A 5 -5.28 6.86 -5.06
C ASP A 5 -4.17 5.99 -4.53
N TYR A 6 -4.12 4.77 -4.97
CA TYR A 6 -3.04 3.87 -4.58
C TYR A 6 -2.10 3.68 -5.76
N ARG A 7 -0.86 3.49 -5.45
CA ARG A 7 0.09 3.12 -6.52
C ARG A 7 1.03 2.05 -5.98
N ILE A 8 1.57 1.26 -6.88
CA ILE A 8 2.50 0.21 -6.55
C ILE A 8 3.88 0.68 -6.94
N VAL A 9 4.82 0.52 -6.03
CA VAL A 9 6.20 0.90 -6.28
C VAL A 9 7.03 -0.36 -6.32
N GLU A 10 7.85 -0.47 -7.34
CA GLU A 10 8.77 -1.58 -7.47
C GLU A 10 10.15 -1.12 -7.02
N ASN A 11 10.80 -1.93 -6.24
CA ASN A 11 12.15 -1.61 -5.79
C ASN A 11 12.97 -2.88 -5.82
N LEU A 12 14.27 -2.75 -5.70
CA LEU A 12 15.16 -3.89 -5.78
C LEU A 12 15.75 -4.19 -4.43
N ASN A 13 15.68 -5.44 -4.03
CA ASN A 13 16.33 -5.88 -2.82
C ASN A 13 17.79 -6.16 -3.17
N LEU A 14 18.69 -5.35 -2.65
CA LEU A 14 20.09 -5.47 -3.04
C LEU A 14 20.77 -6.72 -2.52
N LYS A 15 20.22 -7.36 -1.51
CA LYS A 15 20.80 -8.59 -1.00
C LYS A 15 20.45 -9.78 -1.86
N THR A 16 19.22 -9.85 -2.34
CA THR A 16 18.77 -11.00 -3.12
C THR A 16 18.75 -10.72 -4.61
N LEU A 17 18.87 -9.44 -4.98
CA LEU A 17 18.82 -8.99 -6.37
C LEU A 17 17.48 -9.32 -7.01
N LYS A 18 16.43 -9.37 -6.21
CA LYS A 18 15.09 -9.62 -6.69
C LYS A 18 14.23 -8.41 -6.41
N PRO A 19 13.28 -8.12 -7.28
CA PRO A 19 12.39 -6.99 -7.04
C PRO A 19 11.37 -7.31 -5.97
N TYR A 20 10.88 -6.29 -5.32
CA TYR A 20 9.74 -6.41 -4.45
C TYR A 20 8.85 -5.20 -4.69
N PHE A 21 7.61 -5.29 -4.26
CA PHE A 21 6.61 -4.28 -4.53
C PHE A 21 5.96 -3.85 -3.24
N TYR A 22 5.58 -2.60 -3.15
CA TYR A 22 4.84 -2.14 -2.00
C TYR A 22 3.84 -1.09 -2.45
N ILE A 23 2.90 -0.76 -1.57
CA ILE A 23 1.78 0.09 -1.92
C ILE A 23 1.92 1.42 -1.21
N GLN A 24 1.67 2.49 -1.96
CA GLN A 24 1.59 3.83 -1.42
C GLN A 24 0.21 4.39 -1.70
N TYR A 25 -0.23 5.33 -0.89
CA TYR A 25 -1.47 6.03 -1.14
C TYR A 25 -1.20 7.52 -1.17
N TYR A 26 -2.04 8.25 -1.88
CA TYR A 26 -1.86 9.69 -2.01
C TYR A 26 -2.57 10.39 -0.86
N HIS A 27 -1.81 11.17 -0.11
CA HIS A 27 -2.36 11.91 1.02
C HIS A 27 -2.59 13.32 0.55
N PHE A 28 -3.84 13.66 0.25
CA PHE A 28 -4.03 14.87 -0.47
C PHE A 28 -3.94 16.14 0.39
N ILE A 29 -3.99 16.05 1.67
CA ILE A 29 -3.72 17.22 2.49
C ILE A 29 -2.24 17.58 2.42
N GLU A 30 -1.38 16.57 2.52
CA GLU A 30 0.05 16.82 2.44
C GLU A 30 0.54 16.82 1.00
N LYS A 31 -0.31 16.41 0.08
CA LYS A 31 -0.03 16.41 -1.35
C LYS A 31 1.19 15.58 -1.70
N GLU A 32 1.28 14.42 -1.11
CA GLU A 32 2.36 13.51 -1.41
C GLU A 32 1.93 12.09 -1.11
N TYR A 33 2.69 11.13 -1.63
CA TYR A 33 2.40 9.73 -1.40
C TYR A 33 3.06 9.27 -0.11
N HIS A 34 2.34 8.42 0.60
CA HIS A 34 2.82 7.85 1.84
C HIS A 34 2.76 6.33 1.73
N LEU A 35 3.59 5.66 2.49
CA LEU A 35 3.58 4.21 2.54
C LEU A 35 2.27 3.75 3.16
N TYR A 36 1.60 2.83 2.48
CA TYR A 36 0.36 2.31 3.00
C TYR A 36 0.59 1.36 4.16
N SER A 37 1.52 0.45 4.01
CA SER A 37 1.82 -0.53 5.05
C SER A 37 3.26 -1.00 4.85
N ASN A 38 3.73 -1.82 5.77
CA ASN A 38 5.07 -2.37 5.64
C ASN A 38 5.11 -3.66 4.84
N ASP A 39 3.99 -4.05 4.26
CA ASP A 39 3.93 -5.28 3.48
C ASP A 39 4.74 -5.14 2.21
N LYS A 40 5.48 -6.17 1.89
CA LYS A 40 6.22 -6.26 0.65
C LYS A 40 5.74 -7.46 -0.12
N PHE A 41 5.49 -7.25 -1.40
CA PHE A 41 4.94 -8.30 -2.25
C PHE A 41 6.01 -8.75 -3.22
N GLN A 42 5.99 -10.01 -3.58
CA GLN A 42 7.00 -10.56 -4.46
C GLN A 42 6.64 -10.38 -5.93
N THR A 43 5.37 -10.19 -6.23
CA THR A 43 4.96 -10.01 -7.61
C THR A 43 4.01 -8.83 -7.70
N LEU A 44 3.94 -8.28 -8.91
CA LEU A 44 3.03 -7.18 -9.17
C LEU A 44 1.59 -7.63 -8.97
N GLU A 45 1.28 -8.86 -9.35
CA GLU A 45 -0.08 -9.37 -9.21
C GLU A 45 -0.52 -9.43 -7.76
N GLU A 46 0.38 -9.81 -6.87
CA GLU A 46 0.05 -9.84 -5.45
C GLU A 46 -0.27 -8.45 -4.93
N ALA A 47 0.51 -7.46 -5.35
CA ALA A 47 0.26 -6.08 -4.93
C ALA A 47 -1.07 -5.58 -5.50
N GLN A 48 -1.37 -5.92 -6.75
CA GLN A 48 -2.62 -5.51 -7.35
C GLN A 48 -3.81 -6.14 -6.64
N GLU A 49 -3.67 -7.40 -6.27
CA GLU A 49 -4.74 -8.06 -5.54
C GLU A 49 -4.95 -7.42 -4.17
N ALA A 50 -3.89 -7.02 -3.52
CA ALA A 50 -4.01 -6.35 -2.23
C ALA A 50 -4.77 -5.03 -2.37
N ILE A 51 -4.50 -4.26 -3.40
CA ILE A 51 -5.23 -3.02 -3.63
C ILE A 51 -6.71 -3.32 -3.89
N ARG A 52 -6.97 -4.35 -4.67
CA ARG A 52 -8.35 -4.71 -4.96
C ARG A 52 -9.11 -5.03 -3.68
N LEU A 53 -8.47 -5.74 -2.76
CA LEU A 53 -9.11 -6.08 -1.50
C LEU A 53 -9.29 -4.85 -0.61
N ILE A 54 -8.33 -3.96 -0.59
CA ILE A 54 -8.43 -2.74 0.17
C ILE A 54 -9.66 -1.95 -0.30
N ARG A 55 -9.81 -1.82 -1.61
CA ARG A 55 -10.92 -1.05 -2.15
C ARG A 55 -12.26 -1.75 -1.93
N LYS A 56 -12.25 -3.07 -2.01
CA LYS A 56 -13.48 -3.81 -1.85
C LYS A 56 -14.06 -3.64 -0.46
N TYR A 57 -13.21 -3.72 0.55
CA TYR A 57 -13.69 -3.65 1.90
C TYR A 57 -13.82 -2.23 2.41
N LYS A 58 -13.18 -1.29 1.74
CA LYS A 58 -13.25 0.13 2.12
C LYS A 58 -12.88 0.34 3.57
N LYS A 59 -11.98 -0.50 4.08
CA LYS A 59 -11.57 -0.37 5.42
C LYS A 59 -10.55 0.71 5.54
N PRO A 60 -10.76 1.65 6.41
CA PRO A 60 -9.77 2.70 6.54
C PRO A 60 -8.55 2.15 7.19
N VAL A 61 -7.48 2.57 6.66
CA VAL A 61 -6.28 2.14 7.16
C VAL A 61 -6.09 2.49 8.57
N TYR A 62 -6.51 3.66 8.93
CA TYR A 62 -6.24 4.07 10.21
C TYR A 62 -6.97 3.35 11.22
N HIS A 63 -7.97 2.74 10.83
CA HIS A 63 -8.78 2.22 11.66
C HIS A 63 -8.27 1.24 12.53
N TYR A 64 -7.45 0.50 12.21
CA TYR A 64 -7.02 -0.37 12.92
C TYR A 64 -6.05 -0.18 13.78
N VAL A 65 -5.55 0.73 13.65
CA VAL A 65 -4.60 0.96 14.41
C VAL A 65 -4.93 1.30 15.72
N GLU A 66 -5.77 1.60 16.01
CA GLU A 66 -6.01 1.86 17.06
C GLU A 66 -6.31 1.23 17.88
N ASP A 67 -6.33 0.92 17.87
CA ASP A 67 -6.55 0.32 18.41
C ASP A 67 -5.83 -0.06 19.14
N LEU A 68 -5.33 0.26 19.29
CA LEU A 68 -4.74 0.08 19.68
C LEU A 68 -4.55 0.26 20.54
N LYS A 69 -4.66 0.54 20.88
CA LYS A 69 -4.66 0.64 21.47
C LYS A 69 -4.43 0.45 21.83
#